data_b286001688f4f812434a1fc2802e3832
#
_entry.id   b286001688f4f812434a1fc2802e3832
#
_cell.length_a   1.000
_cell.length_b   1.000
_cell.length_c   1.000
_cell.angle_alpha   90.00
_cell.angle_beta   90.00
_cell.angle_gamma   90.00
#
_symmetry.space_group_name_H-M   'P 1'
#
loop_
_entity.id
_entity.type
_entity.pdbx_description
1 polymer ?
#
loop_
_entity_poly.entity_id
_entity_poly.type
_entity_poly.pdbx_seq_one_letter_code
_entity_poly.pdbx_strand_id
1 'polypeptide(L)'
;MLKVYIVGAGPGDKELITVKGLKLIKEADVIVYAGSLINKELLEYNKKAEKYDSSKLTLKEIIEIMVKAVKEGKKVVRLHTGDPSIYGAIKEQIDELAKHNIDVEIIPGVSSLFAAAASLKVELTLPDVSQTVIITRPEGRTKVPERERIKELAKHKSTMAIFLGASLIEKIVEDLKESYSLDTPIAVVYKASWPEEKIIKGTLEDIVDKVKKEGINRTALIIVGDVLDPKSYSYSKLYDENFTHGYRG
;
A
#
# COMPACT_ATOMS: atom_id res chain seq x y z
N MET A 1 8.46 8.06 -28.90
CA MET A 1 8.41 8.96 -27.73
C MET A 1 9.19 8.29 -26.62
N LEU A 2 10.13 8.99 -25.97
CA LEU A 2 10.92 8.48 -24.86
C LEU A 2 9.99 8.27 -23.67
N LYS A 3 10.04 7.08 -23.04
CA LYS A 3 9.09 6.72 -21.97
C LYS A 3 9.73 5.86 -20.89
N VAL A 4 9.35 6.11 -19.62
CA VAL A 4 9.60 5.26 -18.46
C VAL A 4 8.28 4.66 -17.97
N TYR A 5 8.31 3.39 -17.61
CA TYR A 5 7.15 2.69 -17.01
C TYR A 5 7.31 2.59 -15.50
N ILE A 6 6.45 3.27 -14.73
CA ILE A 6 6.37 3.12 -13.29
C ILE A 6 5.37 2.00 -12.99
N VAL A 7 5.84 0.90 -12.44
CA VAL A 7 5.05 -0.35 -12.28
C VAL A 7 4.89 -0.68 -10.81
N GLY A 8 3.64 -0.91 -10.38
CA GLY A 8 3.33 -1.48 -9.07
C GLY A 8 3.68 -2.97 -9.03
N ALA A 9 4.54 -3.35 -8.10
CA ALA A 9 5.01 -4.72 -7.94
C ALA A 9 4.03 -5.63 -7.17
N GLY A 10 2.95 -5.06 -6.64
CA GLY A 10 2.09 -5.77 -5.72
C GLY A 10 2.63 -5.80 -4.28
N PRO A 11 1.90 -6.44 -3.36
CA PRO A 11 2.14 -6.35 -1.92
C PRO A 11 3.24 -7.29 -1.40
N GLY A 12 3.55 -8.36 -2.14
CA GLY A 12 4.52 -9.37 -1.71
C GLY A 12 4.49 -10.63 -2.55
N ASP A 13 3.34 -11.29 -2.64
CA ASP A 13 3.17 -12.43 -3.54
C ASP A 13 3.38 -11.97 -5.00
N LYS A 14 4.29 -12.66 -5.70
CA LYS A 14 4.62 -12.36 -7.09
C LYS A 14 3.45 -12.57 -8.06
N GLU A 15 2.47 -13.40 -7.69
CA GLU A 15 1.28 -13.67 -8.51
C GLU A 15 0.26 -12.52 -8.41
N LEU A 16 0.41 -11.62 -7.44
CA LEU A 16 -0.41 -10.42 -7.31
C LEU A 16 0.09 -9.23 -8.15
N ILE A 17 1.10 -9.44 -9.00
CA ILE A 17 1.46 -8.45 -10.01
C ILE A 17 0.40 -8.44 -11.12
N THR A 18 0.15 -7.26 -11.69
CA THR A 18 -0.75 -7.18 -12.87
C THR A 18 -0.09 -7.82 -14.09
N VAL A 19 -0.91 -8.39 -14.97
CA VAL A 19 -0.44 -8.98 -16.26
C VAL A 19 0.37 -7.97 -17.06
N LYS A 20 -0.07 -6.70 -17.10
CA LYS A 20 0.65 -5.62 -17.79
C LYS A 20 1.99 -5.34 -17.14
N GLY A 21 2.04 -5.29 -15.80
CA GLY A 21 3.29 -5.09 -15.06
C GLY A 21 4.30 -6.22 -15.31
N LEU A 22 3.86 -7.47 -15.27
CA LEU A 22 4.70 -8.63 -15.55
C LEU A 22 5.26 -8.61 -16.98
N LYS A 23 4.43 -8.26 -17.97
CA LYS A 23 4.86 -8.13 -19.35
C LYS A 23 5.98 -7.10 -19.49
N LEU A 24 5.81 -5.93 -18.88
CA LEU A 24 6.81 -4.87 -18.91
C LEU A 24 8.13 -5.29 -18.21
N ILE A 25 8.07 -6.00 -17.07
CA ILE A 25 9.26 -6.55 -16.43
C ILE A 25 10.00 -7.51 -17.37
N LYS A 26 9.28 -8.43 -18.03
CA LYS A 26 9.89 -9.39 -18.97
C LYS A 26 10.55 -8.75 -20.17
N GLU A 27 10.05 -7.60 -20.61
CA GLU A 27 10.52 -6.88 -21.79
C GLU A 27 11.51 -5.76 -21.46
N ALA A 28 11.75 -5.46 -20.19
CA ALA A 28 12.63 -4.36 -19.78
C ALA A 28 14.10 -4.64 -20.11
N ASP A 29 14.82 -3.61 -20.56
CA ASP A 29 16.28 -3.62 -20.64
C ASP A 29 16.92 -3.14 -19.33
N VAL A 30 16.21 -2.24 -18.61
CA VAL A 30 16.64 -1.69 -17.32
C VAL A 30 15.49 -1.72 -16.34
N ILE A 31 15.76 -2.24 -15.12
CA ILE A 31 14.81 -2.25 -14.01
C ILE A 31 15.43 -1.52 -12.81
N VAL A 32 14.82 -0.41 -12.40
CA VAL A 32 15.16 0.29 -11.15
C VAL A 32 14.11 -0.07 -10.11
N TYR A 33 14.46 -0.74 -9.01
CA TYR A 33 13.51 -1.30 -8.07
C TYR A 33 13.70 -0.80 -6.63
N ALA A 34 12.63 -0.84 -5.83
CA ALA A 34 12.57 -0.25 -4.49
C ALA A 34 13.11 -1.19 -3.38
N GLY A 35 14.31 -1.69 -3.55
CA GLY A 35 15.06 -2.41 -2.52
C GLY A 35 14.37 -3.66 -1.95
N SER A 36 14.42 -3.79 -0.62
CA SER A 36 13.90 -4.95 0.10
C SER A 36 12.36 -5.00 0.23
N LEU A 37 11.66 -3.97 -0.23
CA LEU A 37 10.20 -3.92 -0.22
C LEU A 37 9.58 -4.61 -1.44
N ILE A 38 10.41 -4.99 -2.43
CA ILE A 38 10.00 -5.73 -3.61
C ILE A 38 10.34 -7.21 -3.42
N ASN A 39 9.40 -8.08 -3.78
CA ASN A 39 9.72 -9.50 -3.89
C ASN A 39 10.71 -9.71 -5.03
N LYS A 40 11.93 -10.11 -4.69
CA LYS A 40 13.02 -10.27 -5.66
C LYS A 40 12.76 -11.37 -6.69
N GLU A 41 11.84 -12.29 -6.42
CA GLU A 41 11.43 -13.30 -7.39
C GLU A 41 10.81 -12.66 -8.65
N LEU A 42 10.24 -11.45 -8.57
CA LEU A 42 9.80 -10.69 -9.73
C LEU A 42 10.95 -10.34 -10.67
N LEU A 43 12.15 -10.14 -10.15
CA LEU A 43 13.33 -9.82 -10.95
C LEU A 43 13.85 -11.04 -11.71
N GLU A 44 13.51 -12.26 -11.28
CA GLU A 44 13.88 -13.49 -11.95
C GLU A 44 13.11 -13.73 -13.26
N TYR A 45 11.96 -13.07 -13.45
CA TYR A 45 11.24 -13.10 -14.71
C TYR A 45 12.02 -12.47 -15.87
N ASN A 46 13.04 -11.66 -15.57
CA ASN A 46 13.94 -11.08 -16.57
C ASN A 46 15.39 -11.11 -16.08
N LYS A 47 16.13 -12.13 -16.48
CA LYS A 47 17.54 -12.30 -16.12
C LYS A 47 18.49 -11.42 -16.93
N LYS A 48 18.04 -10.87 -18.08
CA LYS A 48 18.86 -10.09 -19.02
C LYS A 48 18.90 -8.61 -18.67
N ALA A 49 17.85 -8.08 -18.03
CA ALA A 49 17.77 -6.66 -17.68
C ALA A 49 18.90 -6.25 -16.72
N GLU A 50 19.44 -5.06 -16.93
CA GLU A 50 20.25 -4.38 -15.92
C GLU A 50 19.36 -4.00 -14.73
N LYS A 51 19.80 -4.29 -13.51
CA LYS A 51 18.99 -4.11 -12.29
C LYS A 51 19.67 -3.16 -11.31
N TYR A 52 18.95 -2.10 -10.88
CA TYR A 52 19.44 -1.09 -9.96
C TYR A 52 18.55 -1.04 -8.71
N ASP A 53 19.16 -1.31 -7.55
CA ASP A 53 18.50 -1.17 -6.24
C ASP A 53 18.51 0.30 -5.81
N SER A 54 17.35 0.94 -5.83
CA SER A 54 17.21 2.35 -5.48
C SER A 54 17.26 2.64 -3.98
N SER A 55 17.32 1.63 -3.12
CA SER A 55 17.41 1.84 -1.66
C SER A 55 18.68 2.55 -1.20
N LYS A 56 19.71 2.56 -2.06
CA LYS A 56 21.01 3.18 -1.82
C LYS A 56 21.29 4.40 -2.70
N LEU A 57 20.30 4.81 -3.49
CA LEU A 57 20.44 5.87 -4.47
C LEU A 57 19.64 7.12 -4.07
N THR A 58 20.18 8.28 -4.41
CA THR A 58 19.46 9.54 -4.35
C THR A 58 18.47 9.67 -5.51
N LEU A 59 17.50 10.60 -5.41
CA LEU A 59 16.59 10.90 -6.52
C LEU A 59 17.37 11.24 -7.79
N LYS A 60 18.42 12.07 -7.68
CA LYS A 60 19.24 12.47 -8.82
C LYS A 60 19.87 11.26 -9.53
N GLU A 61 20.48 10.34 -8.80
CA GLU A 61 21.10 9.14 -9.36
C GLU A 61 20.05 8.21 -10.01
N ILE A 62 18.86 8.06 -9.40
CA ILE A 62 17.75 7.30 -9.98
C ILE A 62 17.32 7.90 -11.33
N ILE A 63 17.17 9.22 -11.38
CA ILE A 63 16.79 9.92 -12.62
C ILE A 63 17.88 9.80 -13.68
N GLU A 64 19.14 10.00 -13.33
CA GLU A 64 20.29 9.88 -14.26
C GLU A 64 20.35 8.49 -14.91
N ILE A 65 20.15 7.41 -14.12
CA ILE A 65 20.10 6.04 -14.64
C ILE A 65 18.97 5.89 -15.66
N MET A 66 17.74 6.33 -15.30
CA MET A 66 16.57 6.18 -16.16
C MET A 66 16.70 7.02 -17.43
N VAL A 67 17.15 8.29 -17.32
CA VAL A 67 17.34 9.21 -18.46
C VAL A 67 18.38 8.66 -19.44
N LYS A 68 19.52 8.19 -18.92
CA LYS A 68 20.59 7.60 -19.75
C LYS A 68 20.04 6.40 -20.53
N ALA A 69 19.42 5.45 -19.85
CA ALA A 69 18.89 4.24 -20.47
C ALA A 69 17.84 4.53 -21.54
N VAL A 70 16.88 5.42 -21.26
CA VAL A 70 15.83 5.80 -22.23
C VAL A 70 16.44 6.48 -23.46
N LYS A 71 17.46 7.34 -23.29
CA LYS A 71 18.16 8.00 -24.42
C LYS A 71 18.95 7.02 -25.28
N GLU A 72 19.40 5.89 -24.71
CA GLU A 72 20.03 4.78 -25.43
C GLU A 72 18.99 3.88 -26.14
N GLY A 73 17.70 4.24 -26.11
CA GLY A 73 16.62 3.46 -26.73
C GLY A 73 16.17 2.24 -25.91
N LYS A 74 16.62 2.11 -24.67
CA LYS A 74 16.29 1.00 -23.78
C LYS A 74 14.89 1.16 -23.16
N LYS A 75 14.19 0.05 -22.97
CA LYS A 75 12.93 -0.01 -22.21
C LYS A 75 13.22 0.01 -20.71
N VAL A 76 12.74 1.04 -20.02
CA VAL A 76 13.01 1.26 -18.60
C VAL A 76 11.76 1.03 -17.77
N VAL A 77 11.89 0.19 -16.74
CA VAL A 77 10.86 -0.07 -15.71
C VAL A 77 11.35 0.45 -14.38
N ARG A 78 10.56 1.32 -13.75
CA ARG A 78 10.70 1.73 -12.35
C ARG A 78 9.70 0.92 -11.50
N LEU A 79 10.18 -0.06 -10.76
CA LEU A 79 9.36 -1.01 -10.02
C LEU A 79 9.18 -0.55 -8.57
N HIS A 80 7.94 -0.27 -8.17
CA HIS A 80 7.53 0.18 -6.84
C HIS A 80 6.79 -0.92 -6.07
N THR A 81 6.93 -0.95 -4.75
CA THR A 81 6.12 -1.83 -3.89
C THR A 81 4.65 -1.44 -3.91
N GLY A 82 3.75 -2.41 -3.79
CA GLY A 82 2.32 -2.19 -3.76
C GLY A 82 1.80 -1.48 -5.01
N ASP A 83 1.09 -0.38 -4.79
CA ASP A 83 0.66 0.56 -5.82
C ASP A 83 1.47 1.86 -5.74
N PRO A 84 1.99 2.39 -6.85
CA PRO A 84 2.83 3.59 -6.86
C PRO A 84 2.13 4.86 -6.37
N SER A 85 0.80 4.92 -6.43
CA SER A 85 0.02 6.11 -6.05
C SER A 85 -0.09 6.31 -4.53
N ILE A 86 0.19 5.27 -3.73
CA ILE A 86 0.11 5.34 -2.27
C ILE A 86 1.51 5.36 -1.67
N TYR A 87 1.95 6.53 -1.21
CA TYR A 87 3.27 6.78 -0.59
C TYR A 87 4.47 6.35 -1.45
N GLY A 88 4.28 6.31 -2.77
CA GLY A 88 5.29 5.85 -3.73
C GLY A 88 6.37 6.88 -4.06
N ALA A 89 6.23 8.15 -3.63
CA ALA A 89 7.17 9.23 -3.97
C ALA A 89 7.47 9.31 -5.48
N ILE A 90 6.42 9.18 -6.29
CA ILE A 90 6.58 9.16 -7.76
C ILE A 90 6.44 10.54 -8.41
N LYS A 91 5.82 11.51 -7.71
CA LYS A 91 5.56 12.84 -8.30
C LYS A 91 6.86 13.54 -8.68
N GLU A 92 7.83 13.57 -7.77
CA GLU A 92 9.14 14.15 -8.04
C GLU A 92 9.89 13.43 -9.16
N GLN A 93 9.74 12.10 -9.29
CA GLN A 93 10.36 11.35 -10.37
C GLN A 93 9.74 11.72 -11.72
N ILE A 94 8.41 11.87 -11.77
CA ILE A 94 7.68 12.31 -12.98
C ILE A 94 8.12 13.71 -13.39
N ASP A 95 8.21 14.64 -12.44
CA ASP A 95 8.60 16.02 -12.72
C ASP A 95 10.05 16.13 -13.24
N GLU A 96 10.96 15.36 -12.64
CA GLU A 96 12.35 15.34 -13.09
C GLU A 96 12.50 14.71 -14.49
N LEU A 97 11.79 13.61 -14.78
CA LEU A 97 11.79 12.98 -16.10
C LEU A 97 11.20 13.92 -17.18
N ALA A 98 10.15 14.68 -16.83
CA ALA A 98 9.54 15.65 -17.76
C ALA A 98 10.53 16.74 -18.20
N LYS A 99 11.47 17.18 -17.36
CA LYS A 99 12.55 18.12 -17.73
C LYS A 99 13.46 17.58 -18.84
N HIS A 100 13.50 16.28 -19.03
CA HIS A 100 14.26 15.60 -20.09
C HIS A 100 13.40 15.20 -21.29
N ASN A 101 12.14 15.68 -21.38
CA ASN A 101 11.14 15.29 -22.39
C ASN A 101 10.88 13.78 -22.42
N ILE A 102 10.89 13.14 -21.26
CA ILE A 102 10.58 11.72 -21.07
C ILE A 102 9.17 11.62 -20.46
N ASP A 103 8.28 10.93 -21.17
CA ASP A 103 6.94 10.60 -20.72
C ASP A 103 6.95 9.47 -19.69
N VAL A 104 5.92 9.42 -18.85
CA VAL A 104 5.78 8.37 -17.84
C VAL A 104 4.42 7.69 -17.99
N GLU A 105 4.44 6.37 -18.01
CA GLU A 105 3.23 5.57 -17.92
C GLU A 105 3.21 4.83 -16.58
N ILE A 106 2.15 5.05 -15.80
CA ILE A 106 1.96 4.41 -14.50
C ILE A 106 1.09 3.17 -14.69
N ILE A 107 1.59 2.03 -14.23
CA ILE A 107 0.86 0.77 -14.19
C ILE A 107 0.48 0.48 -12.74
N PRO A 108 -0.82 0.47 -12.41
CA PRO A 108 -1.29 0.17 -11.07
C PRO A 108 -0.78 -1.17 -10.55
N GLY A 109 -0.72 -1.29 -9.23
CA GLY A 109 -0.42 -2.53 -8.55
C GLY A 109 -1.43 -2.82 -7.44
N VAL A 110 -1.44 -4.03 -6.92
CA VAL A 110 -2.25 -4.37 -5.74
C VAL A 110 -1.57 -3.77 -4.51
N SER A 111 -2.27 -2.86 -3.83
CA SER A 111 -1.77 -2.28 -2.58
C SER A 111 -1.77 -3.31 -1.44
N SER A 112 -0.82 -3.21 -0.51
CA SER A 112 -0.82 -3.98 0.73
C SER A 112 -2.08 -3.80 1.57
N LEU A 113 -2.84 -2.72 1.38
CA LEU A 113 -4.16 -2.53 1.99
C LEU A 113 -5.12 -3.65 1.60
N PHE A 114 -5.23 -3.93 0.32
CA PHE A 114 -6.15 -4.96 -0.17
C PHE A 114 -5.65 -6.37 0.12
N ALA A 115 -4.32 -6.58 0.11
CA ALA A 115 -3.76 -7.85 0.55
C ALA A 115 -4.04 -8.11 2.04
N ALA A 116 -3.88 -7.10 2.90
CA ALA A 116 -4.19 -7.21 4.32
C ALA A 116 -5.69 -7.47 4.55
N ALA A 117 -6.58 -6.77 3.85
CA ALA A 117 -8.02 -7.02 3.92
C ALA A 117 -8.38 -8.45 3.51
N ALA A 118 -7.75 -8.97 2.43
CA ALA A 118 -7.93 -10.34 1.99
C ALA A 118 -7.46 -11.37 3.03
N SER A 119 -6.27 -11.17 3.61
CA SER A 119 -5.72 -12.03 4.67
C SER A 119 -6.60 -12.02 5.92
N LEU A 120 -7.21 -10.87 6.23
CA LEU A 120 -8.16 -10.72 7.35
C LEU A 120 -9.54 -11.27 7.02
N LYS A 121 -9.87 -11.50 5.74
CA LYS A 121 -11.19 -11.88 5.22
C LYS A 121 -12.27 -10.86 5.56
N VAL A 122 -11.97 -9.58 5.39
CA VAL A 122 -12.88 -8.49 5.71
C VAL A 122 -13.19 -7.64 4.48
N GLU A 123 -14.42 -7.14 4.42
CA GLU A 123 -14.81 -6.03 3.58
C GLU A 123 -14.61 -4.73 4.34
N LEU A 124 -13.83 -3.82 3.78
CA LEU A 124 -13.49 -2.55 4.45
C LEU A 124 -14.65 -1.55 4.49
N THR A 125 -15.70 -1.79 3.69
CA THR A 125 -16.86 -0.90 3.51
C THR A 125 -18.15 -1.65 3.77
N LEU A 126 -18.36 -2.07 5.02
CA LEU A 126 -19.49 -2.89 5.41
C LEU A 126 -20.75 -2.03 5.70
N PRO A 127 -21.94 -2.36 5.11
CA PRO A 127 -23.17 -1.62 5.37
C PRO A 127 -23.53 -1.52 6.85
N ASP A 128 -23.99 -0.33 7.26
CA ASP A 128 -24.34 0.06 8.64
C ASP A 128 -23.20 0.02 9.65
N VAL A 129 -21.98 -0.37 9.24
CA VAL A 129 -20.78 -0.38 10.10
C VAL A 129 -19.84 0.75 9.69
N SER A 130 -19.31 0.71 8.48
CA SER A 130 -18.51 1.79 7.92
C SER A 130 -18.53 1.74 6.39
N GLN A 131 -18.88 2.84 5.75
CA GLN A 131 -18.89 2.99 4.28
C GLN A 131 -17.70 3.83 3.79
N THR A 132 -16.80 4.18 4.69
CA THR A 132 -15.65 5.04 4.41
C THR A 132 -14.36 4.37 4.86
N VAL A 133 -13.34 4.41 4.02
CA VAL A 133 -11.98 3.98 4.36
C VAL A 133 -11.04 5.17 4.31
N ILE A 134 -10.44 5.50 5.43
CA ILE A 134 -9.42 6.54 5.54
C ILE A 134 -8.05 5.89 5.39
N ILE A 135 -7.35 6.19 4.31
CA ILE A 135 -5.96 5.78 4.08
C ILE A 135 -5.06 6.90 4.58
N THR A 136 -4.24 6.63 5.56
CA THR A 136 -3.38 7.64 6.19
C THR A 136 -2.06 7.07 6.69
N ARG A 137 -1.22 7.94 7.24
CA ARG A 137 0.01 7.62 7.97
C ARG A 137 0.16 8.50 9.20
N PRO A 138 0.84 8.05 10.25
CA PRO A 138 1.16 8.92 11.37
C PRO A 138 2.20 9.97 10.98
N GLU A 139 2.25 11.05 11.75
CA GLU A 139 3.37 11.96 11.76
C GLU A 139 4.59 11.24 12.37
N GLY A 140 5.68 11.17 11.60
CA GLY A 140 6.94 10.58 12.02
C GLY A 140 8.08 11.57 11.76
N ARG A 141 9.12 11.14 11.02
CA ARG A 141 10.22 12.02 10.60
C ARG A 141 9.76 13.14 9.66
N THR A 142 8.68 12.93 8.94
CA THR A 142 8.04 13.92 8.07
C THR A 142 6.68 14.29 8.64
N LYS A 143 6.38 15.59 8.62
CA LYS A 143 5.12 16.13 9.13
C LYS A 143 3.93 15.69 8.27
N VAL A 144 2.75 15.70 8.85
CA VAL A 144 1.46 15.67 8.17
C VAL A 144 0.72 16.98 8.46
N PRO A 145 -0.19 17.44 7.59
CA PRO A 145 -1.05 18.57 7.90
C PRO A 145 -1.82 18.35 9.20
N GLU A 146 -2.01 19.37 10.01
CA GLU A 146 -2.64 19.24 11.33
C GLU A 146 -4.00 18.54 11.28
N ARG A 147 -4.83 18.91 10.30
CA ARG A 147 -6.15 18.31 10.05
C ARG A 147 -6.10 16.83 9.63
N GLU A 148 -4.93 16.30 9.27
CA GLU A 148 -4.70 14.93 8.81
C GLU A 148 -3.96 14.08 9.87
N ARG A 149 -3.76 14.62 11.08
CA ARG A 149 -3.23 13.83 12.19
C ARG A 149 -4.19 12.70 12.55
N ILE A 150 -3.65 11.58 13.02
CA ILE A 150 -4.45 10.39 13.38
C ILE A 150 -5.63 10.75 14.29
N LYS A 151 -5.41 11.55 15.32
CA LYS A 151 -6.46 11.98 16.26
C LYS A 151 -7.58 12.79 15.60
N GLU A 152 -7.27 13.61 14.58
CA GLU A 152 -8.29 14.37 13.87
C GLU A 152 -9.12 13.46 12.96
N LEU A 153 -8.46 12.55 12.24
CA LEU A 153 -9.12 11.59 11.35
C LEU A 153 -9.93 10.56 12.14
N ALA A 154 -9.49 10.18 13.34
CA ALA A 154 -10.18 9.26 14.23
C ALA A 154 -11.59 9.74 14.66
N LYS A 155 -11.84 11.06 14.64
CA LYS A 155 -13.16 11.63 14.95
C LYS A 155 -14.28 11.12 14.04
N HIS A 156 -13.94 10.66 12.83
CA HIS A 156 -14.90 10.10 11.88
C HIS A 156 -15.35 8.68 12.24
N LYS A 157 -14.63 7.97 13.12
CA LYS A 157 -14.93 6.59 13.54
C LYS A 157 -15.13 5.62 12.36
N SER A 158 -14.50 5.91 11.22
CA SER A 158 -14.55 5.11 9.99
C SER A 158 -13.51 3.99 10.04
N THR A 159 -13.55 3.08 9.08
CA THR A 159 -12.43 2.17 8.85
C THR A 159 -11.17 2.98 8.52
N MET A 160 -10.08 2.77 9.25
CA MET A 160 -8.81 3.43 8.95
C MET A 160 -7.74 2.40 8.59
N ALA A 161 -6.99 2.69 7.52
CA ALA A 161 -5.82 1.94 7.09
C ALA A 161 -4.57 2.83 7.26
N ILE A 162 -3.72 2.48 8.22
CA ILE A 162 -2.60 3.32 8.65
C ILE A 162 -1.30 2.70 8.17
N PHE A 163 -0.67 3.35 7.19
CA PHE A 163 0.63 2.99 6.62
C PHE A 163 1.78 3.56 7.45
N LEU A 164 2.96 2.96 7.33
CA LEU A 164 4.21 3.47 7.92
C LEU A 164 4.14 3.68 9.45
N GLY A 165 3.21 3.00 10.12
CA GLY A 165 2.88 3.22 11.53
C GLY A 165 3.43 2.18 12.50
N ALA A 166 3.98 1.06 12.03
CA ALA A 166 4.32 -0.07 12.92
C ALA A 166 5.26 0.30 14.07
N SER A 167 6.28 1.12 13.83
CA SER A 167 7.19 1.61 14.88
C SER A 167 6.59 2.67 15.80
N LEU A 168 5.41 3.18 15.47
CA LEU A 168 4.69 4.24 16.20
C LEU A 168 3.36 3.73 16.77
N ILE A 169 3.20 2.42 16.91
CA ILE A 169 1.92 1.79 17.30
C ILE A 169 1.37 2.34 18.62
N GLU A 170 2.22 2.60 19.63
CA GLU A 170 1.80 3.18 20.90
C GLU A 170 1.15 4.54 20.70
N LYS A 171 1.85 5.44 20.01
CA LYS A 171 1.33 6.80 19.73
C LYS A 171 0.05 6.75 18.89
N ILE A 172 -0.01 5.87 17.90
CA ILE A 172 -1.21 5.68 17.08
C ILE A 172 -2.39 5.27 17.94
N VAL A 173 -2.20 4.31 18.83
CA VAL A 173 -3.26 3.83 19.72
C VAL A 173 -3.69 4.93 20.69
N GLU A 174 -2.78 5.73 21.24
CA GLU A 174 -3.11 6.90 22.06
C GLU A 174 -3.96 7.92 21.28
N ASP A 175 -3.55 8.28 20.07
CA ASP A 175 -4.29 9.20 19.21
C ASP A 175 -5.69 8.65 18.86
N LEU A 176 -5.83 7.34 18.63
CA LEU A 176 -7.09 6.68 18.30
C LEU A 176 -8.05 6.65 19.51
N LYS A 177 -7.55 6.42 20.72
CA LYS A 177 -8.33 6.36 21.97
C LYS A 177 -9.04 7.68 22.30
N GLU A 178 -8.63 8.80 21.71
CA GLU A 178 -9.36 10.07 21.85
C GLU A 178 -10.78 10.01 21.27
N SER A 179 -11.05 9.09 20.34
CA SER A 179 -12.33 9.01 19.61
C SER A 179 -12.93 7.60 19.56
N TYR A 180 -12.13 6.57 19.40
CA TYR A 180 -12.57 5.18 19.42
C TYR A 180 -12.61 4.64 20.86
N SER A 181 -13.50 3.67 21.12
CA SER A 181 -13.54 2.96 22.40
C SER A 181 -12.38 1.97 22.54
N LEU A 182 -12.04 1.60 23.78
CA LEU A 182 -10.93 0.68 24.05
C LEU A 182 -11.13 -0.72 23.45
N ASP A 183 -12.38 -1.13 23.30
CA ASP A 183 -12.79 -2.41 22.72
C ASP A 183 -12.85 -2.39 21.19
N THR A 184 -12.58 -1.23 20.54
CA THR A 184 -12.57 -1.13 19.07
C THR A 184 -11.55 -2.10 18.48
N PRO A 185 -11.98 -2.96 17.51
CA PRO A 185 -11.10 -3.91 16.88
C PRO A 185 -9.98 -3.24 16.06
N ILE A 186 -8.79 -3.80 16.15
CA ILE A 186 -7.62 -3.39 15.40
C ILE A 186 -6.81 -4.62 14.97
N ALA A 187 -6.26 -4.57 13.77
CA ALA A 187 -5.39 -5.60 13.25
C ALA A 187 -4.08 -5.01 12.70
N VAL A 188 -2.98 -5.70 12.93
CA VAL A 188 -1.68 -5.39 12.35
C VAL A 188 -1.26 -6.55 11.46
N VAL A 189 -1.14 -6.30 10.16
CA VAL A 189 -0.76 -7.33 9.18
C VAL A 189 0.66 -7.03 8.73
N TYR A 190 1.59 -7.84 9.21
CA TYR A 190 3.00 -7.80 8.84
C TYR A 190 3.21 -8.56 7.55
N LYS A 191 3.90 -7.96 6.58
CA LYS A 191 4.24 -8.58 5.28
C LYS A 191 3.02 -9.24 4.62
N ALA A 192 1.90 -8.54 4.47
CA ALA A 192 0.70 -9.06 3.82
C ALA A 192 1.04 -9.72 2.46
N SER A 193 0.57 -10.95 2.25
CA SER A 193 0.81 -11.82 1.09
C SER A 193 2.22 -12.40 0.92
N TRP A 194 3.14 -12.13 1.83
CA TRP A 194 4.45 -12.77 1.83
C TRP A 194 4.40 -14.13 2.55
N PRO A 195 5.35 -15.06 2.30
CA PRO A 195 5.44 -16.32 3.05
C PRO A 195 5.56 -16.12 4.57
N GLU A 196 6.18 -15.01 5.00
CA GLU A 196 6.37 -14.67 6.41
C GLU A 196 5.25 -13.78 6.97
N GLU A 197 4.09 -13.74 6.32
CA GLU A 197 2.94 -12.99 6.81
C GLU A 197 2.60 -13.34 8.26
N LYS A 198 2.35 -12.30 9.07
CA LYS A 198 1.80 -12.45 10.42
C LYS A 198 0.61 -11.52 10.59
N ILE A 199 -0.45 -12.06 11.17
CA ILE A 199 -1.67 -11.30 11.51
C ILE A 199 -1.79 -11.22 13.01
N ILE A 200 -1.80 -10.01 13.56
CA ILE A 200 -2.03 -9.74 14.96
C ILE A 200 -3.36 -9.03 15.11
N LYS A 201 -4.31 -9.66 15.79
CA LYS A 201 -5.64 -9.12 16.08
C LYS A 201 -5.77 -8.78 17.57
N GLY A 202 -6.47 -7.71 17.84
CA GLY A 202 -6.78 -7.26 19.20
C GLY A 202 -7.75 -6.11 19.20
N THR A 203 -7.77 -5.42 20.31
CA THR A 203 -8.49 -4.16 20.51
C THR A 203 -7.49 -3.03 20.79
N LEU A 204 -7.95 -1.79 20.81
CA LEU A 204 -7.09 -0.67 21.19
C LEU A 204 -6.51 -0.82 22.60
N GLU A 205 -7.12 -1.66 23.46
CA GLU A 205 -6.63 -1.93 24.79
C GLU A 205 -5.35 -2.76 24.79
N ASP A 206 -5.25 -3.81 23.94
CA ASP A 206 -4.22 -4.84 24.05
C ASP A 206 -3.26 -4.97 22.87
N ILE A 207 -3.55 -4.31 21.74
CA ILE A 207 -2.78 -4.48 20.51
C ILE A 207 -1.31 -4.09 20.63
N VAL A 208 -1.00 -3.07 21.44
CA VAL A 208 0.37 -2.58 21.61
C VAL A 208 1.28 -3.67 22.15
N ASP A 209 0.84 -4.34 23.22
CA ASP A 209 1.60 -5.41 23.86
C ASP A 209 1.75 -6.63 22.94
N LYS A 210 0.69 -6.97 22.21
CA LYS A 210 0.72 -8.05 21.21
C LYS A 210 1.74 -7.79 20.10
N VAL A 211 1.75 -6.57 19.52
CA VAL A 211 2.68 -6.19 18.46
C VAL A 211 4.13 -6.14 18.96
N LYS A 212 4.36 -5.63 20.17
CA LYS A 212 5.68 -5.61 20.80
C LYS A 212 6.23 -7.02 21.03
N LYS A 213 5.39 -7.94 21.51
CA LYS A 213 5.76 -9.34 21.73
C LYS A 213 6.22 -10.02 20.46
N GLU A 214 5.62 -9.68 19.32
CA GLU A 214 6.00 -10.21 17.99
C GLU A 214 7.20 -9.48 17.38
N GLY A 215 7.70 -8.40 17.97
CA GLY A 215 8.86 -7.63 17.52
C GLY A 215 8.63 -6.89 16.20
N ILE A 216 7.37 -6.60 15.85
CA ILE A 216 7.02 -5.95 14.59
C ILE A 216 7.15 -4.44 14.72
N ASN A 217 8.07 -3.85 13.93
CA ASN A 217 8.33 -2.41 13.93
C ASN A 217 8.38 -1.79 12.52
N ARG A 218 8.15 -2.57 11.46
CA ARG A 218 8.17 -2.11 10.05
C ARG A 218 7.40 -3.09 9.16
N THR A 219 7.15 -2.70 7.92
CA THR A 219 6.57 -3.54 6.85
C THR A 219 5.24 -4.16 7.29
N ALA A 220 4.44 -3.38 8.01
CA ALA A 220 3.12 -3.79 8.45
C ALA A 220 2.10 -2.68 8.18
N LEU A 221 0.88 -3.11 7.90
CA LEU A 221 -0.29 -2.26 7.79
C LEU A 221 -1.14 -2.42 9.04
N ILE A 222 -1.63 -1.29 9.56
CA ILE A 222 -2.56 -1.27 10.68
C ILE A 222 -3.95 -0.95 10.13
N ILE A 223 -4.93 -1.77 10.46
CA ILE A 223 -6.35 -1.53 10.14
C ILE A 223 -7.11 -1.44 11.44
N VAL A 224 -7.94 -0.42 11.59
CA VAL A 224 -8.78 -0.19 12.78
C VAL A 224 -10.21 0.11 12.37
N GLY A 225 -11.16 -0.39 13.13
CA GLY A 225 -12.59 -0.16 12.97
C GLY A 225 -13.44 -1.42 13.11
N ASP A 226 -14.72 -1.20 13.34
CA ASP A 226 -15.70 -2.26 13.64
C ASP A 226 -15.89 -3.26 12.49
N VAL A 227 -15.46 -2.95 11.27
CA VAL A 227 -15.47 -3.90 10.14
C VAL A 227 -14.60 -5.13 10.37
N LEU A 228 -13.65 -5.07 11.32
CA LEU A 228 -12.78 -6.20 11.67
C LEU A 228 -13.47 -7.27 12.51
N ASP A 229 -14.49 -6.87 13.28
CA ASP A 229 -15.31 -7.76 14.12
C ASP A 229 -16.71 -7.14 14.32
N PRO A 230 -17.56 -7.11 13.27
CA PRO A 230 -18.85 -6.46 13.33
C PRO A 230 -19.84 -7.23 14.21
N LYS A 231 -20.42 -6.56 15.21
CA LYS A 231 -21.47 -7.14 16.06
C LYS A 231 -22.78 -7.39 15.29
N SER A 232 -23.06 -6.55 14.30
CA SER A 232 -24.19 -6.65 13.38
C SER A 232 -23.92 -5.83 12.12
N TYR A 233 -24.51 -6.19 11.01
CA TYR A 233 -24.48 -5.43 9.78
C TYR A 233 -25.71 -5.78 8.90
N SER A 234 -26.06 -4.88 7.99
CA SER A 234 -27.11 -5.16 7.01
C SER A 234 -26.51 -5.81 5.76
N TYR A 235 -27.28 -6.71 5.13
CA TYR A 235 -26.91 -7.22 3.82
C TYR A 235 -27.01 -6.11 2.76
N SER A 236 -26.11 -6.17 1.79
CA SER A 236 -26.16 -5.25 0.67
C SER A 236 -27.51 -5.38 -0.05
N LYS A 237 -28.21 -4.27 -0.22
CA LYS A 237 -29.45 -4.23 -1.02
C LYS A 237 -29.24 -4.68 -2.46
N LEU A 238 -28.01 -4.64 -2.97
CA LEU A 238 -27.69 -5.09 -4.32
C LEU A 238 -28.12 -6.55 -4.59
N TYR A 239 -28.10 -7.39 -3.56
CA TYR A 239 -28.50 -8.81 -3.64
C TYR A 239 -29.88 -9.09 -3.07
N ASP A 240 -30.59 -8.07 -2.56
CA ASP A 240 -31.97 -8.20 -2.09
C ASP A 240 -32.92 -8.52 -3.26
N GLU A 241 -33.73 -9.54 -3.11
CA GLU A 241 -34.66 -9.98 -4.17
C GLU A 241 -35.70 -8.92 -4.53
N ASN A 242 -36.01 -8.01 -3.59
CA ASN A 242 -36.96 -6.93 -3.78
C ASN A 242 -36.32 -5.63 -4.26
N PHE A 243 -35.01 -5.61 -4.47
CA PHE A 243 -34.28 -4.43 -4.94
C PHE A 243 -34.10 -4.47 -6.46
N THR A 244 -34.72 -3.54 -7.16
CA THR A 244 -34.57 -3.38 -8.62
C THR A 244 -33.38 -2.48 -8.94
N HIS A 245 -32.64 -2.80 -9.99
CA HIS A 245 -31.54 -2.00 -10.53
C HIS A 245 -31.44 -2.19 -12.04
N GLY A 246 -30.59 -1.45 -12.74
CA GLY A 246 -30.52 -1.40 -14.20
C GLY A 246 -30.32 -2.74 -14.94
N TYR A 247 -29.98 -3.81 -14.23
CA TYR A 247 -29.78 -5.17 -14.79
C TYR A 247 -30.74 -6.21 -14.23
N ARG A 248 -31.54 -5.84 -13.22
CA ARG A 248 -32.54 -6.71 -12.59
C ARG A 248 -33.76 -5.88 -12.27
N GLY A 249 -34.81 -6.07 -13.06
CA GLY A 249 -36.14 -5.47 -12.89
C GLY A 249 -37.09 -6.36 -12.11
#